data_c60c811c52a525c2df46f6dec5ebe230
#
_entry.id   c60c811c52a525c2df46f6dec5ebe230
#
_cell.length_a   1.000
_cell.length_b   1.000
_cell.length_c   1.000
_cell.angle_alpha   90.00
_cell.angle_beta   90.00
_cell.angle_gamma   90.00
#
_symmetry.space_group_name_H-M   'P 1'
#
loop_
_entity.id
_entity.type
_entity.pdbx_description
1 polymer ?
#
loop_
_entity_poly.entity_id
_entity_poly.type
_entity_poly.pdbx_seq_one_letter_code
_entity_poly.pdbx_strand_id
1 'polypeptide(L)'
;MRLDRKEWKRIDLQGSVIFEYDGMSASVIYSKIADSNLRTEISCDKGIISLDQIHICRHAGMTRRGAPTSGRSSGPETIDISVPMDADEYLCEFREFINVLESGHLESSVNSLETSLVTAEILDEIRRQAGVVFPAD
;
A
#
# COMPACT_ATOMS: atom_id res chain seq x y z
N MET A 1 -10.18 -24.05 -18.70
CA MET A 1 -9.28 -23.40 -19.68
C MET A 1 -7.87 -23.51 -19.14
N ARG A 2 -6.99 -24.26 -19.80
CA ARG A 2 -5.62 -24.49 -19.34
C ARG A 2 -4.75 -23.47 -20.05
N LEU A 3 -4.36 -22.42 -19.35
CA LEU A 3 -3.42 -21.44 -19.88
C LEU A 3 -2.04 -22.09 -20.04
N ASP A 4 -1.39 -21.88 -21.17
CA ASP A 4 -0.07 -22.43 -21.45
C ASP A 4 0.96 -21.79 -20.52
N ARG A 5 1.86 -22.59 -19.92
CA ARG A 5 2.90 -22.11 -18.99
C ARG A 5 3.82 -21.02 -19.58
N LYS A 6 3.88 -20.91 -20.92
CA LYS A 6 4.65 -19.87 -21.60
C LYS A 6 4.02 -18.48 -21.53
N GLU A 7 2.69 -18.39 -21.41
CA GLU A 7 2.00 -17.10 -21.27
C GLU A 7 2.10 -16.52 -19.87
N TRP A 8 2.23 -17.37 -18.85
CA TRP A 8 2.37 -16.93 -17.44
C TRP A 8 3.69 -16.17 -17.14
N LYS A 9 4.70 -16.33 -17.98
CA LYS A 9 5.98 -15.61 -17.82
C LYS A 9 5.94 -14.16 -18.33
N ARG A 10 4.84 -13.77 -19.01
CA ARG A 10 4.69 -12.45 -19.62
C ARG A 10 3.79 -11.51 -18.85
N ILE A 11 3.11 -11.96 -17.80
CA ILE A 11 2.15 -11.18 -17.04
C ILE A 11 2.37 -11.46 -15.56
N ASP A 12 2.59 -10.41 -14.83
CA ASP A 12 2.65 -10.43 -13.39
C ASP A 12 1.23 -10.56 -12.82
N LEU A 13 0.78 -11.81 -12.61
CA LEU A 13 -0.57 -12.13 -12.19
C LEU A 13 -0.76 -12.03 -10.69
N GLN A 14 0.22 -12.46 -9.92
CA GLN A 14 0.23 -12.41 -8.47
C GLN A 14 1.63 -12.61 -7.93
N GLY A 15 1.87 -12.05 -6.75
CA GLY A 15 3.16 -12.20 -6.10
C GLY A 15 3.15 -11.67 -4.67
N SER A 16 4.30 -11.80 -4.05
CA SER A 16 4.59 -11.19 -2.77
C SER A 16 5.97 -10.56 -2.80
N VAL A 17 6.10 -9.43 -2.14
CA VAL A 17 7.34 -8.67 -2.03
C VAL A 17 7.61 -8.42 -0.57
N ILE A 18 8.86 -8.60 -0.15
CA ILE A 18 9.34 -8.23 1.17
C ILE A 18 10.35 -7.13 1.01
N PHE A 19 10.12 -6.03 1.71
CA PHE A 19 11.06 -4.92 1.83
C PHE A 19 11.73 -5.00 3.20
N GLU A 20 13.04 -4.94 3.22
CA GLU A 20 13.85 -4.91 4.42
C GLU A 20 14.48 -3.53 4.59
N TYR A 21 14.26 -2.91 5.72
CA TYR A 21 14.82 -1.62 6.11
C TYR A 21 15.55 -1.77 7.44
N ASP A 22 16.37 -0.80 7.80
CA ASP A 22 16.99 -0.79 9.13
C ASP A 22 15.93 -0.65 10.23
N GLY A 23 15.77 -1.72 11.03
CA GLY A 23 14.80 -1.81 12.11
C GLY A 23 13.33 -1.97 11.71
N MET A 24 13.03 -2.17 10.42
CA MET A 24 11.67 -2.31 9.91
C MET A 24 11.63 -3.26 8.72
N SER A 25 10.49 -3.96 8.56
CA SER A 25 10.20 -4.73 7.33
C SER A 25 8.76 -4.45 6.88
N ALA A 26 8.54 -4.53 5.58
CA ALA A 26 7.20 -4.48 5.01
C ALA A 26 6.99 -5.66 4.06
N SER A 27 5.76 -6.19 4.02
CA SER A 27 5.37 -7.23 3.07
C SER A 27 4.15 -6.78 2.30
N VAL A 28 4.18 -6.98 1.00
CA VAL A 28 3.08 -6.68 0.08
C VAL A 28 2.70 -7.95 -0.65
N ILE A 29 1.42 -8.27 -0.65
CA ILE A 29 0.84 -9.35 -1.44
C ILE A 29 -0.09 -8.71 -2.45
N TYR A 30 0.05 -9.08 -3.71
CA TYR A 30 -0.79 -8.58 -4.78
C TYR A 30 -1.29 -9.70 -5.67
N SER A 31 -2.49 -9.54 -6.24
CA SER A 31 -3.06 -10.48 -7.17
C SER A 31 -4.02 -9.77 -8.14
N LYS A 32 -3.97 -10.18 -9.41
CA LYS A 32 -4.93 -9.81 -10.46
C LYS A 32 -5.96 -10.92 -10.74
N ILE A 33 -5.81 -12.06 -10.07
CA ILE A 33 -6.59 -13.28 -10.34
C ILE A 33 -7.34 -13.81 -9.12
N ALA A 34 -7.09 -13.23 -7.95
CA ALA A 34 -7.74 -13.63 -6.70
C ALA A 34 -7.98 -12.42 -5.81
N ASP A 35 -9.13 -12.42 -5.13
CA ASP A 35 -9.44 -11.44 -4.11
C ASP A 35 -8.86 -11.87 -2.76
N SER A 36 -8.64 -10.91 -1.88
CA SER A 36 -8.16 -11.13 -0.52
C SER A 36 -8.96 -10.30 0.47
N ASN A 37 -9.25 -10.90 1.62
CA ASN A 37 -9.84 -10.21 2.76
C ASN A 37 -8.78 -9.77 3.79
N LEU A 38 -7.49 -9.86 3.45
CA LEU A 38 -6.43 -9.38 4.32
C LEU A 38 -6.49 -7.86 4.42
N ARG A 39 -6.44 -7.37 5.64
CA ARG A 39 -6.34 -5.94 5.92
C ARG A 39 -4.89 -5.50 5.80
N THR A 40 -4.70 -4.22 5.55
CA THR A 40 -3.39 -3.60 5.68
C THR A 40 -3.16 -3.25 7.14
N GLU A 41 -2.03 -3.67 7.70
CA GLU A 41 -1.68 -3.42 9.09
C GLU A 41 -0.27 -2.83 9.20
N ILE A 42 -0.13 -1.85 10.08
CA ILE A 42 1.15 -1.28 10.50
C ILE A 42 1.35 -1.64 11.97
N SER A 43 2.24 -2.60 12.22
CA SER A 43 2.54 -3.06 13.57
C SER A 43 3.71 -2.28 14.14
N CYS A 44 3.49 -1.66 15.30
CA CYS A 44 4.47 -0.87 16.03
C CYS A 44 4.64 -1.41 17.46
N ASP A 45 5.68 -0.93 18.16
CA ASP A 45 5.95 -1.24 19.56
C ASP A 45 4.78 -0.86 20.48
N LYS A 46 4.07 0.22 20.17
CA LYS A 46 2.98 0.79 20.98
C LYS A 46 1.58 0.37 20.57
N GLY A 47 1.44 -0.32 19.43
CA GLY A 47 0.14 -0.75 18.94
C GLY A 47 0.12 -1.12 17.46
N ILE A 48 -1.08 -1.23 16.93
CA ILE A 48 -1.34 -1.60 15.54
C ILE A 48 -2.26 -0.55 14.93
N ILE A 49 -1.94 -0.12 13.72
CA ILE A 49 -2.85 0.63 12.87
C ILE A 49 -3.39 -0.34 11.81
N SER A 50 -4.70 -0.46 11.71
CA SER A 50 -5.38 -1.29 10.72
C SER A 50 -6.12 -0.42 9.72
N LEU A 51 -5.94 -0.69 8.44
CA LEU A 51 -6.63 -0.01 7.34
C LEU A 51 -7.50 -1.02 6.61
N ASP A 52 -8.68 -0.61 6.15
CA ASP A 52 -9.54 -1.47 5.34
C ASP A 52 -8.93 -1.73 3.96
N GLN A 53 -8.40 -0.71 3.31
CA GLN A 53 -7.73 -0.79 2.01
C GLN A 53 -6.59 0.25 1.94
N ILE A 54 -5.52 -0.09 1.23
CA ILE A 54 -4.37 0.83 1.10
C ILE A 54 -4.61 1.91 0.03
N HIS A 55 -5.32 1.60 -1.04
CA HIS A 55 -5.53 2.52 -2.16
C HIS A 55 -6.70 3.48 -1.91
N ILE A 56 -7.73 3.06 -1.16
CA ILE A 56 -8.89 3.88 -0.78
C ILE A 56 -9.19 3.55 0.68
N CYS A 57 -8.49 4.21 1.59
CA CYS A 57 -8.70 3.99 3.01
C CYS A 57 -9.94 4.76 3.50
N ARG A 58 -11.04 4.07 3.68
CA ARG A 58 -12.29 4.63 4.24
C ARG A 58 -12.38 4.45 5.75
N HIS A 59 -11.75 3.39 6.26
CA HIS A 59 -11.74 3.07 7.69
C HIS A 59 -10.32 2.78 8.17
N ALA A 60 -9.91 3.51 9.18
CA ALA A 60 -8.65 3.31 9.86
C ALA A 60 -8.88 3.20 11.37
N GLY A 61 -8.32 2.17 11.98
CA GLY A 61 -8.41 1.95 13.42
C GLY A 61 -7.02 1.86 14.05
N MET A 62 -6.87 2.43 15.24
CA MET A 62 -5.65 2.31 16.03
C MET A 62 -5.94 1.52 17.30
N THR A 63 -5.29 0.37 17.45
CA THR A 63 -5.36 -0.46 18.64
C THR A 63 -4.09 -0.29 19.45
N ARG A 64 -4.18 0.23 20.67
CA ARG A 64 -3.02 0.36 21.56
C ARG A 64 -2.67 -0.98 22.21
N ARG A 65 -1.40 -1.26 22.32
CA ARG A 65 -0.92 -2.38 23.13
C ARG A 65 -1.24 -2.09 24.59
N GLY A 66 -2.22 -2.82 25.17
CA GLY A 66 -2.58 -2.70 26.58
C GLY A 66 -1.45 -3.18 27.46
N ALA A 67 -1.29 -2.59 28.66
CA ALA A 67 -0.52 -3.21 29.72
C ALA A 67 -1.17 -4.57 30.03
N PRO A 68 -0.40 -5.62 30.36
CA PRO A 68 -0.97 -6.92 30.74
C PRO A 68 -1.86 -6.72 31.96
N THR A 69 -3.17 -6.78 31.76
CA THR A 69 -4.13 -6.73 32.85
C THR A 69 -4.21 -8.11 33.48
N SER A 70 -3.79 -8.21 34.73
CA SER A 70 -4.10 -9.35 35.57
C SER A 70 -5.59 -9.33 35.94
N GLY A 71 -6.44 -9.77 35.03
CA GLY A 71 -7.89 -9.82 35.25
C GLY A 71 -8.63 -9.94 33.94
N ARG A 72 -9.84 -10.50 33.96
CA ARG A 72 -10.73 -10.70 32.80
C ARG A 72 -10.81 -9.39 32.00
N SER A 73 -10.10 -9.35 30.88
CA SER A 73 -9.93 -8.13 30.09
C SER A 73 -11.10 -7.93 29.12
N SER A 74 -11.61 -6.73 29.07
CA SER A 74 -12.03 -6.14 27.81
C SER A 74 -10.86 -6.21 26.83
N GLY A 75 -11.08 -6.65 25.60
CA GLY A 75 -10.02 -6.70 24.57
C GLY A 75 -9.38 -5.32 24.37
N PRO A 76 -8.29 -5.24 23.58
CA PRO A 76 -7.61 -3.99 23.35
C PRO A 76 -8.59 -2.96 22.75
N GLU A 77 -8.58 -1.75 23.32
CA GLU A 77 -9.41 -0.65 22.85
C GLU A 77 -8.93 -0.19 21.47
N THR A 78 -9.84 -0.22 20.50
CA THR A 78 -9.58 0.30 19.15
C THR A 78 -10.21 1.67 19.04
N ILE A 79 -9.40 2.65 18.66
CA ILE A 79 -9.80 4.03 18.44
C ILE A 79 -10.00 4.19 16.93
N ASP A 80 -11.14 4.71 16.51
CA ASP A 80 -11.37 5.09 15.12
C ASP A 80 -10.57 6.37 14.81
N ILE A 81 -9.69 6.27 13.82
CA ILE A 81 -8.85 7.37 13.32
C ILE A 81 -9.15 7.67 11.85
N SER A 82 -10.31 7.22 11.35
CA SER A 82 -10.74 7.46 9.97
C SER A 82 -10.87 8.96 9.71
N VAL A 83 -10.42 9.38 8.53
CA VAL A 83 -10.63 10.74 8.04
C VAL A 83 -11.75 10.67 7.00
N PRO A 84 -12.78 11.53 7.11
CA PRO A 84 -13.82 11.59 6.10
C PRO A 84 -13.21 11.86 4.71
N MET A 85 -13.47 10.96 3.77
CA MET A 85 -13.10 11.16 2.37
C MET A 85 -14.27 11.74 1.60
N ASP A 86 -13.98 12.70 0.73
CA ASP A 86 -14.94 13.14 -0.29
C ASP A 86 -15.34 11.96 -1.18
N ALA A 87 -16.55 12.03 -1.76
CA ALA A 87 -17.17 10.90 -2.43
C ALA A 87 -16.39 10.32 -3.62
N ASP A 88 -15.47 11.09 -4.20
CA ASP A 88 -14.68 10.71 -5.37
C ASP A 88 -13.19 10.58 -5.00
N GLU A 89 -12.64 9.39 -5.23
CA GLU A 89 -11.23 9.06 -4.95
C GLU A 89 -10.25 9.88 -5.79
N TYR A 90 -10.63 10.24 -7.02
CA TYR A 90 -9.80 11.04 -7.93
C TYR A 90 -9.82 12.53 -7.60
N LEU A 91 -10.74 12.99 -6.76
CA LEU A 91 -10.86 14.39 -6.41
C LEU A 91 -9.58 14.95 -5.75
N CYS A 92 -8.90 14.14 -4.95
CA CYS A 92 -7.66 14.52 -4.31
C CYS A 92 -6.53 14.75 -5.33
N GLU A 93 -6.44 13.91 -6.36
CA GLU A 93 -5.45 14.04 -7.43
C GLU A 93 -5.70 15.29 -8.27
N PHE A 94 -6.96 15.53 -8.67
CA PHE A 94 -7.32 16.73 -9.43
C PHE A 94 -7.11 18.01 -8.62
N ARG A 95 -7.44 18.00 -7.35
CA ARG A 95 -7.24 19.15 -6.46
C ARG A 95 -5.75 19.48 -6.32
N GLU A 96 -4.91 18.47 -6.12
CA GLU A 96 -3.46 18.67 -6.05
C GLU A 96 -2.88 19.13 -7.37
N PHE A 97 -3.33 18.60 -8.50
CA PHE A 97 -2.91 19.04 -9.82
C PHE A 97 -3.23 20.53 -10.07
N ILE A 98 -4.46 20.97 -9.73
CA ILE A 98 -4.86 22.38 -9.84
C ILE A 98 -3.98 23.24 -8.92
N ASN A 99 -3.74 22.79 -7.69
CA ASN A 99 -2.94 23.50 -6.69
C ASN A 99 -1.50 23.73 -7.18
N VAL A 100 -0.88 22.73 -7.78
CA VAL A 100 0.46 22.81 -8.39
C VAL A 100 0.47 23.85 -9.51
N LEU A 101 -0.54 23.85 -10.41
CA LEU A 101 -0.64 24.80 -11.51
C LEU A 101 -0.84 26.24 -11.00
N GLU A 102 -1.77 26.47 -10.07
CA GLU A 102 -2.06 27.81 -9.52
C GLU A 102 -0.88 28.38 -8.73
N SER A 103 -0.10 27.50 -8.08
CA SER A 103 1.10 27.90 -7.31
C SER A 103 2.32 28.12 -8.21
N GLY A 104 2.25 27.78 -9.50
CA GLY A 104 3.38 27.87 -10.43
C GLY A 104 4.52 26.90 -10.14
N HIS A 105 4.24 25.83 -9.38
CA HIS A 105 5.21 24.78 -9.11
C HIS A 105 5.32 23.83 -10.32
N LEU A 106 6.48 23.17 -10.45
CA LEU A 106 6.72 22.20 -11.53
C LEU A 106 6.37 20.77 -11.12
N GLU A 107 6.21 20.52 -9.82
CA GLU A 107 5.87 19.21 -9.26
C GLU A 107 5.09 19.37 -7.95
N SER A 108 4.39 18.30 -7.56
CA SER A 108 3.69 18.22 -6.28
C SER A 108 4.67 17.97 -5.13
N SER A 109 4.43 18.63 -4.00
CA SER A 109 5.13 18.33 -2.75
C SER A 109 4.62 17.05 -2.06
N VAL A 110 3.46 16.54 -2.47
CA VAL A 110 2.86 15.31 -1.95
C VAL A 110 3.43 14.08 -2.67
N ASN A 111 3.58 14.19 -4.00
CA ASN A 111 4.16 13.14 -4.83
C ASN A 111 5.13 13.75 -5.85
N SER A 112 6.41 13.82 -5.47
CA SER A 112 7.46 14.41 -6.30
C SER A 112 7.87 13.50 -7.46
N LEU A 113 8.57 14.07 -8.45
CA LEU A 113 9.18 13.30 -9.54
C LEU A 113 10.21 12.29 -9.01
N GLU A 114 10.94 12.65 -7.95
CA GLU A 114 11.89 11.75 -7.30
C GLU A 114 11.17 10.52 -6.69
N THR A 115 10.05 10.72 -5.99
CA THR A 115 9.24 9.63 -5.44
C THR A 115 8.72 8.71 -6.54
N SER A 116 8.31 9.28 -7.67
CA SER A 116 7.86 8.52 -8.84
C SER A 116 8.98 7.70 -9.46
N LEU A 117 10.19 8.27 -9.54
CA LEU A 117 11.38 7.56 -10.04
C LEU A 117 11.74 6.38 -9.13
N VAL A 118 11.83 6.60 -7.82
CA VAL A 118 12.12 5.54 -6.85
C VAL A 118 11.08 4.41 -6.93
N THR A 119 9.80 4.75 -7.11
CA THR A 119 8.75 3.76 -7.29
C THR A 119 8.96 2.94 -8.57
N ALA A 120 9.34 3.57 -9.67
CA ALA A 120 9.65 2.88 -10.92
C ALA A 120 10.85 1.94 -10.78
N GLU A 121 11.93 2.39 -10.13
CA GLU A 121 13.12 1.57 -9.84
C GLU A 121 12.78 0.34 -8.99
N ILE A 122 11.95 0.50 -7.98
CA ILE A 122 11.46 -0.62 -7.14
C ILE A 122 10.68 -1.62 -8.00
N LEU A 123 9.77 -1.15 -8.86
CA LEU A 123 9.00 -2.03 -9.74
C LEU A 123 9.90 -2.78 -10.74
N ASP A 124 10.92 -2.13 -11.28
CA ASP A 124 11.89 -2.78 -12.17
C ASP A 124 12.67 -3.85 -11.45
N GLU A 125 13.12 -3.59 -10.22
CA GLU A 125 13.83 -4.59 -9.42
C GLU A 125 12.94 -5.78 -9.05
N ILE A 126 11.66 -5.55 -8.69
CA ILE A 126 10.68 -6.62 -8.43
C ILE A 126 10.51 -7.48 -9.69
N ARG A 127 10.33 -6.87 -10.86
CA ARG A 127 10.21 -7.59 -12.13
C ARG A 127 11.44 -8.40 -12.45
N ARG A 128 12.62 -7.81 -12.27
CA ARG A 128 13.89 -8.49 -12.47
C ARG A 128 14.04 -9.72 -11.60
N GLN A 129 13.70 -9.63 -10.31
CA GLN A 129 13.75 -10.78 -9.39
C GLN A 129 12.70 -11.84 -9.73
N ALA A 130 11.52 -11.44 -10.16
CA ALA A 130 10.46 -12.36 -10.57
C ALA A 130 10.70 -13.00 -11.96
N GLY A 131 11.69 -12.54 -12.71
CA GLY A 131 11.98 -13.02 -14.06
C GLY A 131 10.92 -12.62 -15.08
N VAL A 132 10.21 -11.51 -14.84
CA VAL A 132 9.22 -10.94 -15.76
C VAL A 132 9.93 -10.06 -16.77
N VAL A 133 9.81 -10.40 -18.05
CA VAL A 133 10.42 -9.67 -19.18
C VAL A 133 9.31 -9.21 -20.12
N PHE A 134 9.29 -7.94 -20.43
CA PHE A 134 8.36 -7.37 -21.42
C PHE A 134 9.00 -7.29 -22.80
N PRO A 135 8.21 -7.29 -23.87
CA PRO A 135 8.76 -7.25 -25.25
C PRO A 135 9.55 -5.99 -25.59
N ALA A 136 9.44 -4.94 -24.76
CA ALA A 136 10.12 -3.66 -24.93
C ALA A 136 11.43 -3.55 -24.12
N ASP A 137 11.74 -4.56 -23.31
CA ASP A 137 12.95 -4.57 -22.46
C ASP A 137 14.22 -5.01 -23.22
#